data_6cf023d9b42f34106d658e9354f93f31
#
_entry.id   6cf023d9b42f34106d658e9354f93f31
#
_cell.length_a   1.000
_cell.length_b   1.000
_cell.length_c   1.000
_cell.angle_alpha   90.00
_cell.angle_beta   90.00
_cell.angle_gamma   90.00
#
_symmetry.space_group_name_H-M   'P 1'
#
loop_
_entity.id
_entity.type
_entity.pdbx_description
1 polymer ?
#
loop_
_entity_poly.entity_id
_entity_poly.type
_entity_poly.pdbx_seq_one_letter_code
_entity_poly.pdbx_strand_id
1 'polypeptide(L)'
;MYYKKAFFIDIYIMFKGSFTALITPFKNNRLDRSAFVKLIHHQINNGTNGLVPGGTTGESPTLSHAEHREIIKICVRESKDRIPIMAGTGSNSTEEAIDLTRFAEKAGAKAALIVTPYYNKPTQEGLYQHYKAINNKCGIPIFIYNIPGRSVIDMSVDTMARLFELKNIAGVKDATGDLKRVVQQRKKLGKNFIQFTGEDSNALEFKLKEIGRAHV
;
A
#
# COMPACT_ATOMS: atom_id res chain seq x y z
N MET A 1 -14.74 21.55 1.43
CA MET A 1 -13.34 21.80 1.03
C MET A 1 -12.35 21.79 2.22
N TYR A 2 -12.69 22.35 3.39
CA TYR A 2 -11.83 22.37 4.58
C TYR A 2 -11.51 20.97 5.20
N TYR A 3 -12.47 20.06 5.28
CA TYR A 3 -12.26 18.72 5.83
C TYR A 3 -11.28 17.85 5.02
N LYS A 4 -11.21 18.02 3.69
CA LYS A 4 -10.21 17.34 2.87
C LYS A 4 -8.78 17.82 3.20
N LYS A 5 -8.57 19.10 3.52
CA LYS A 5 -7.23 19.62 3.82
C LYS A 5 -6.64 19.08 5.12
N ALA A 6 -7.41 19.01 6.20
CA ALA A 6 -6.92 18.49 7.49
C ALA A 6 -6.59 16.99 7.38
N PHE A 7 -7.47 16.18 6.81
CA PHE A 7 -7.26 14.75 6.57
C PHE A 7 -5.97 14.47 5.78
N PHE A 8 -5.67 15.26 4.74
CA PHE A 8 -4.45 15.08 3.95
C PHE A 8 -3.18 15.53 4.66
N ILE A 9 -3.21 16.49 5.57
CA ILE A 9 -2.03 16.93 6.34
C ILE A 9 -1.57 15.80 7.26
N ASP A 10 -2.47 15.19 8.01
CA ASP A 10 -2.13 14.10 8.93
C ASP A 10 -1.63 12.87 8.18
N ILE A 11 -2.28 12.49 7.08
CA ILE A 11 -1.84 11.38 6.21
C ILE A 11 -0.47 11.72 5.62
N TYR A 12 -0.25 12.94 5.16
CA TYR A 12 1.00 13.37 4.56
C TYR A 12 2.17 13.28 5.53
N ILE A 13 1.96 13.60 6.79
CA ILE A 13 2.99 13.50 7.84
C ILE A 13 3.23 12.05 8.22
N MET A 14 2.16 11.26 8.36
CA MET A 14 2.22 9.86 8.81
C MET A 14 2.90 8.94 7.79
N PHE A 15 2.64 9.12 6.49
CA PHE A 15 3.16 8.27 5.42
C PHE A 15 4.36 8.90 4.73
N LYS A 16 5.48 9.02 5.48
CA LYS A 16 6.74 9.61 5.02
C LYS A 16 7.90 8.68 5.41
N GLY A 17 8.92 8.61 4.55
CA GLY A 17 10.13 7.83 4.79
C GLY A 17 10.04 6.40 4.27
N SER A 18 10.77 5.48 4.90
CA SER A 18 10.85 4.08 4.51
C SER A 18 9.73 3.26 5.13
N PHE A 19 9.01 2.50 4.30
CA PHE A 19 7.97 1.56 4.70
C PHE A 19 8.40 0.15 4.29
N THR A 20 8.82 -0.66 5.26
CA THR A 20 9.36 -1.98 4.98
C THR A 20 8.27 -2.98 4.61
N ALA A 21 8.37 -3.57 3.42
CA ALA A 21 7.56 -4.72 3.03
C ALA A 21 8.06 -5.96 3.76
N LEU A 22 7.21 -6.54 4.63
CA LEU A 22 7.59 -7.68 5.45
C LEU A 22 7.46 -8.99 4.69
N ILE A 23 8.43 -9.88 4.84
CA ILE A 23 8.27 -11.30 4.51
C ILE A 23 7.32 -11.97 5.50
N THR A 24 6.75 -13.11 5.10
CA THR A 24 5.93 -13.95 5.98
C THR A 24 6.70 -15.23 6.29
N PRO A 25 7.31 -15.37 7.47
CA PRO A 25 8.10 -16.55 7.80
C PRO A 25 7.24 -17.76 8.08
N PHE A 26 7.64 -18.91 7.54
CA PHE A 26 7.00 -20.19 7.75
C PHE A 26 7.97 -21.18 8.40
N LYS A 27 7.43 -22.07 9.23
CA LYS A 27 8.12 -23.22 9.81
C LYS A 27 7.18 -24.42 9.82
N ASN A 28 7.63 -25.55 9.27
CA ASN A 28 6.82 -26.76 9.16
C ASN A 28 5.45 -26.49 8.50
N ASN A 29 5.43 -25.77 7.39
CA ASN A 29 4.24 -25.37 6.61
C ASN A 29 3.20 -24.57 7.42
N ARG A 30 3.62 -23.87 8.47
CA ARG A 30 2.75 -23.00 9.29
C ARG A 30 3.43 -21.66 9.49
N LEU A 31 2.63 -20.61 9.64
CA LEU A 31 3.13 -19.28 10.00
C LEU A 31 3.99 -19.34 11.27
N ASP A 32 5.26 -18.95 11.16
CA ASP A 32 6.16 -18.78 12.32
C ASP A 32 5.91 -17.42 12.97
N ARG A 33 4.95 -17.40 13.89
CA ARG A 33 4.56 -16.21 14.63
C ARG A 33 5.72 -15.59 15.39
N SER A 34 6.58 -16.43 15.96
CA SER A 34 7.72 -15.97 16.76
C SER A 34 8.75 -15.26 15.88
N ALA A 35 9.09 -15.84 14.72
CA ALA A 35 9.98 -15.19 13.77
C ALA A 35 9.37 -13.91 13.21
N PHE A 36 8.08 -13.89 12.93
CA PHE A 36 7.38 -12.69 12.42
C PHE A 36 7.40 -11.55 13.45
N VAL A 37 7.12 -11.83 14.73
CA VAL A 37 7.21 -10.83 15.82
C VAL A 37 8.63 -10.29 15.97
N LYS A 38 9.65 -11.15 15.92
CA LYS A 38 11.06 -10.73 15.96
C LYS A 38 11.40 -9.81 14.78
N LEU A 39 10.92 -10.13 13.57
CA LEU A 39 11.11 -9.31 12.38
C LEU A 39 10.49 -7.93 12.53
N ILE A 40 9.25 -7.85 13.02
CA ILE A 40 8.55 -6.58 13.29
C ILE A 40 9.38 -5.72 14.25
N HIS A 41 9.79 -6.27 15.38
CA HIS A 41 10.58 -5.54 16.37
C HIS A 41 11.95 -5.13 15.82
N HIS A 42 12.60 -6.00 15.03
CA HIS A 42 13.86 -5.69 14.36
C HIS A 42 13.72 -4.45 13.47
N GLN A 43 12.70 -4.42 12.61
CA GLN A 43 12.46 -3.28 11.71
C GLN A 43 12.20 -1.99 12.49
N ILE A 44 11.35 -2.05 13.51
CA ILE A 44 11.04 -0.87 14.33
C ILE A 44 12.29 -0.34 15.04
N ASN A 45 13.07 -1.22 15.63
CA ASN A 45 14.28 -0.85 16.37
C ASN A 45 15.40 -0.32 15.47
N ASN A 46 15.37 -0.64 14.17
CA ASN A 46 16.31 -0.14 13.17
C ASN A 46 15.77 1.07 12.36
N GLY A 47 14.70 1.72 12.84
CA GLY A 47 14.31 3.05 12.37
C GLY A 47 13.44 3.07 11.12
N THR A 48 12.77 1.98 10.75
CA THR A 48 11.73 2.02 9.71
C THR A 48 10.62 3.00 10.09
N ASN A 49 10.04 3.69 9.11
CA ASN A 49 8.96 4.66 9.34
C ASN A 49 7.56 4.03 9.30
N GLY A 50 7.44 2.82 8.78
CA GLY A 50 6.21 2.06 8.72
C GLY A 50 6.42 0.63 8.25
N LEU A 51 5.40 -0.21 8.38
CA LEU A 51 5.46 -1.62 7.97
C LEU A 51 4.33 -1.97 7.01
N VAL A 52 4.65 -2.86 6.06
CA VAL A 52 3.68 -3.37 5.08
C VAL A 52 3.59 -4.90 5.16
N PRO A 53 2.74 -5.45 6.05
CA PRO A 53 2.43 -6.88 6.06
C PRO A 53 1.51 -7.24 4.89
N GLY A 54 1.62 -8.46 4.37
CA GLY A 54 0.71 -8.99 3.35
C GLY A 54 0.82 -8.34 1.97
N GLY A 55 1.99 -7.73 1.67
CA GLY A 55 2.32 -7.31 0.32
C GLY A 55 2.88 -8.46 -0.53
N THR A 56 3.39 -8.14 -1.72
CA THR A 56 4.03 -9.12 -2.63
C THR A 56 5.21 -9.83 -1.97
N THR A 57 6.07 -9.09 -1.29
CA THR A 57 7.21 -9.62 -0.51
C THR A 57 6.75 -10.60 0.58
N GLY A 58 5.57 -10.36 1.16
CA GLY A 58 4.94 -11.23 2.16
C GLY A 58 4.13 -12.37 1.58
N GLU A 59 4.26 -12.65 0.28
CA GLU A 59 3.64 -13.78 -0.43
C GLU A 59 2.10 -13.80 -0.33
N SER A 60 1.47 -12.61 -0.31
CA SER A 60 0.01 -12.47 -0.12
C SER A 60 -0.86 -13.39 -1.00
N PRO A 61 -0.52 -13.66 -2.29
CA PRO A 61 -1.37 -14.50 -3.13
C PRO A 61 -1.41 -15.97 -2.73
N THR A 62 -0.45 -16.44 -1.92
CA THR A 62 -0.34 -17.83 -1.49
C THR A 62 -0.70 -18.07 -0.02
N LEU A 63 -0.98 -16.99 0.71
CA LEU A 63 -1.52 -17.05 2.07
C LEU A 63 -2.98 -17.50 2.04
N SER A 64 -3.38 -18.35 2.97
CA SER A 64 -4.79 -18.51 3.27
C SER A 64 -5.38 -17.21 3.81
N HIS A 65 -6.69 -17.00 3.66
CA HIS A 65 -7.36 -15.81 4.24
C HIS A 65 -7.16 -15.69 5.76
N ALA A 66 -7.04 -16.81 6.46
CA ALA A 66 -6.78 -16.82 7.89
C ALA A 66 -5.37 -16.31 8.21
N GLU A 67 -4.36 -16.81 7.50
CA GLU A 67 -2.97 -16.37 7.67
C GLU A 67 -2.81 -14.88 7.29
N HIS A 68 -3.41 -14.45 6.18
CA HIS A 68 -3.36 -13.06 5.75
C HIS A 68 -3.92 -12.12 6.83
N ARG A 69 -5.07 -12.45 7.39
CA ARG A 69 -5.67 -11.68 8.50
C ARG A 69 -4.82 -11.75 9.76
N GLU A 70 -4.22 -12.89 10.03
CA GLU A 70 -3.39 -13.09 11.20
C GLU A 70 -2.12 -12.24 11.18
N ILE A 71 -1.39 -12.19 10.06
CA ILE A 71 -0.17 -11.36 9.95
C ILE A 71 -0.49 -9.87 10.10
N ILE A 72 -1.64 -9.39 9.59
CA ILE A 72 -2.08 -8.00 9.80
C ILE A 72 -2.34 -7.74 11.28
N LYS A 73 -3.08 -8.63 11.97
CA LYS A 73 -3.33 -8.50 13.42
C LYS A 73 -2.06 -8.48 14.25
N ILE A 74 -1.14 -9.42 13.98
CA ILE A 74 0.15 -9.48 14.68
C ILE A 74 0.92 -8.18 14.47
N CYS A 75 1.02 -7.71 13.22
CA CYS A 75 1.77 -6.52 12.90
C CYS A 75 1.22 -5.26 13.61
N VAL A 76 -0.10 -5.07 13.60
CA VAL A 76 -0.76 -3.97 14.30
C VAL A 76 -0.54 -4.06 15.81
N ARG A 77 -0.75 -5.23 16.41
CA ARG A 77 -0.56 -5.45 17.85
C ARG A 77 0.88 -5.17 18.29
N GLU A 78 1.86 -5.68 17.55
CA GLU A 78 3.27 -5.57 17.91
C GLU A 78 3.86 -4.18 17.64
N SER A 79 3.30 -3.44 16.68
CA SER A 79 3.72 -2.04 16.43
C SER A 79 3.34 -1.11 17.59
N LYS A 80 2.26 -1.39 18.31
CA LYS A 80 1.75 -0.60 19.45
C LYS A 80 1.67 0.90 19.13
N ASP A 81 1.18 1.24 17.93
CA ASP A 81 1.10 2.62 17.40
C ASP A 81 2.42 3.40 17.35
N ARG A 82 3.58 2.74 17.54
CA ARG A 82 4.91 3.37 17.41
C ARG A 82 5.18 3.83 15.98
N ILE A 83 4.71 3.06 15.00
CA ILE A 83 4.80 3.35 13.56
C ILE A 83 3.52 2.90 12.85
N PRO A 84 3.11 3.55 11.75
CA PRO A 84 1.93 3.18 11.00
C PRO A 84 2.07 1.84 10.29
N ILE A 85 0.96 1.09 10.23
CA ILE A 85 0.83 -0.13 9.44
C ILE A 85 0.01 0.17 8.19
N MET A 86 0.62 -0.09 7.02
CA MET A 86 -0.04 -0.06 5.72
C MET A 86 -0.28 -1.50 5.27
N ALA A 87 -1.45 -2.04 5.52
CA ALA A 87 -1.73 -3.45 5.23
C ALA A 87 -1.87 -3.70 3.72
N GLY A 88 -1.19 -4.70 3.19
CA GLY A 88 -1.45 -5.22 1.86
C GLY A 88 -2.80 -5.94 1.84
N THR A 89 -3.78 -5.41 1.10
CA THR A 89 -5.16 -5.93 1.07
C THR A 89 -5.71 -6.07 -0.35
N GLY A 90 -4.83 -5.91 -1.35
CA GLY A 90 -5.23 -6.02 -2.75
C GLY A 90 -5.52 -7.46 -3.17
N SER A 91 -6.48 -7.60 -4.07
CA SER A 91 -6.84 -8.84 -4.75
C SER A 91 -7.30 -8.51 -6.17
N ASN A 92 -7.31 -9.50 -7.06
CA ASN A 92 -7.95 -9.40 -8.36
C ASN A 92 -9.49 -9.56 -8.27
N SER A 93 -10.02 -9.95 -7.12
CA SER A 93 -11.43 -9.90 -6.77
C SER A 93 -11.75 -8.63 -5.99
N THR A 94 -12.68 -7.82 -6.47
CA THR A 94 -13.10 -6.59 -5.80
C THR A 94 -13.69 -6.85 -4.42
N GLU A 95 -14.52 -7.88 -4.29
CA GLU A 95 -15.15 -8.26 -3.01
C GLU A 95 -14.12 -8.71 -1.98
N GLU A 96 -13.13 -9.50 -2.39
CA GLU A 96 -12.05 -9.93 -1.52
C GLU A 96 -11.19 -8.75 -1.05
N ALA A 97 -10.85 -7.82 -1.96
CA ALA A 97 -10.12 -6.61 -1.61
C ALA A 97 -10.90 -5.74 -0.62
N ILE A 98 -12.23 -5.62 -0.78
CA ILE A 98 -13.11 -4.92 0.18
C ILE A 98 -13.06 -5.60 1.55
N ASP A 99 -13.22 -6.92 1.59
CA ASP A 99 -13.28 -7.69 2.84
C ASP A 99 -11.95 -7.61 3.61
N LEU A 100 -10.82 -7.79 2.91
CA LEU A 100 -9.49 -7.66 3.51
C LEU A 100 -9.22 -6.23 4.00
N THR A 101 -9.62 -5.21 3.23
CA THR A 101 -9.42 -3.80 3.61
C THR A 101 -10.26 -3.44 4.84
N ARG A 102 -11.52 -3.85 4.88
CA ARG A 102 -12.38 -3.65 6.07
C ARG A 102 -11.85 -4.38 7.29
N PHE A 103 -11.31 -5.58 7.09
CA PHE A 103 -10.67 -6.31 8.18
C PHE A 103 -9.43 -5.56 8.70
N ALA A 104 -8.56 -5.09 7.81
CA ALA A 104 -7.36 -4.33 8.18
C ALA A 104 -7.72 -3.03 8.93
N GLU A 105 -8.75 -2.31 8.47
CA GLU A 105 -9.30 -1.14 9.12
C GLU A 105 -9.75 -1.45 10.56
N LYS A 106 -10.56 -2.50 10.75
CA LYS A 106 -11.02 -2.94 12.07
C LYS A 106 -9.88 -3.43 12.97
N ALA A 107 -8.85 -4.00 12.40
CA ALA A 107 -7.66 -4.43 13.13
C ALA A 107 -6.77 -3.25 13.61
N GLY A 108 -6.97 -2.04 13.06
CA GLY A 108 -6.22 -0.83 13.43
C GLY A 108 -5.12 -0.42 12.47
N ALA A 109 -5.06 -1.01 11.26
CA ALA A 109 -4.16 -0.54 10.21
C ALA A 109 -4.48 0.92 9.86
N LYS A 110 -3.43 1.70 9.57
CA LYS A 110 -3.56 3.14 9.28
C LYS A 110 -3.76 3.42 7.78
N ALA A 111 -3.48 2.45 6.91
CA ALA A 111 -3.76 2.50 5.48
C ALA A 111 -3.85 1.10 4.87
N ALA A 112 -4.37 1.05 3.66
CA ALA A 112 -4.38 -0.12 2.79
C ALA A 112 -3.48 0.10 1.57
N LEU A 113 -2.65 -0.89 1.24
CA LEU A 113 -1.91 -0.97 -0.01
C LEU A 113 -2.61 -1.98 -0.91
N ILE A 114 -3.15 -1.51 -2.03
CA ILE A 114 -4.01 -2.31 -2.91
C ILE A 114 -3.35 -2.43 -4.27
N VAL A 115 -2.91 -3.65 -4.62
CA VAL A 115 -2.38 -3.95 -5.94
C VAL A 115 -3.49 -3.89 -6.99
N THR A 116 -3.16 -3.40 -8.19
CA THR A 116 -4.06 -3.48 -9.34
C THR A 116 -4.46 -4.93 -9.61
N PRO A 117 -5.74 -5.22 -9.96
CA PRO A 117 -6.16 -6.58 -10.29
C PRO A 117 -5.22 -7.23 -11.30
N TYR A 118 -4.64 -8.34 -10.92
CA TYR A 118 -3.71 -9.14 -11.73
C TYR A 118 -4.45 -10.31 -12.38
N TYR A 119 -3.89 -10.90 -13.43
CA TYR A 119 -4.42 -12.05 -14.17
C TYR A 119 -5.64 -11.72 -15.04
N ASN A 120 -6.72 -11.15 -14.49
CA ASN A 120 -7.99 -10.86 -15.18
C ASN A 120 -7.97 -9.57 -16.04
N LYS A 121 -6.88 -8.81 -16.02
CA LYS A 121 -6.56 -7.67 -16.92
C LYS A 121 -7.73 -6.71 -17.17
N PRO A 122 -8.25 -6.01 -16.17
CA PRO A 122 -9.32 -5.04 -16.38
C PRO A 122 -8.84 -3.85 -17.24
N THR A 123 -9.78 -3.19 -17.90
CA THR A 123 -9.53 -1.91 -18.59
C THR A 123 -9.25 -0.79 -17.58
N GLN A 124 -8.84 0.40 -18.05
CA GLN A 124 -8.67 1.57 -17.18
C GLN A 124 -9.96 1.94 -16.43
N GLU A 125 -11.11 1.81 -17.09
CA GLU A 125 -12.41 2.00 -16.44
C GLU A 125 -12.69 0.90 -15.42
N GLY A 126 -12.36 -0.34 -15.71
CA GLY A 126 -12.46 -1.45 -14.76
C GLY A 126 -11.59 -1.21 -13.52
N LEU A 127 -10.36 -0.70 -13.69
CA LEU A 127 -9.49 -0.27 -12.58
C LEU A 127 -10.16 0.81 -11.74
N TYR A 128 -10.70 1.85 -12.38
CA TYR A 128 -11.42 2.92 -11.69
C TYR A 128 -12.59 2.38 -10.86
N GLN A 129 -13.43 1.52 -11.44
CA GLN A 129 -14.59 0.96 -10.74
C GLN A 129 -14.18 0.05 -9.57
N HIS A 130 -13.10 -0.75 -9.73
CA HIS A 130 -12.54 -1.57 -8.66
C HIS A 130 -12.17 -0.73 -7.43
N TYR A 131 -11.30 0.27 -7.61
CA TYR A 131 -10.88 1.14 -6.51
C TYR A 131 -12.01 2.01 -5.95
N LYS A 132 -12.93 2.46 -6.79
CA LYS A 132 -14.13 3.21 -6.36
C LYS A 132 -15.02 2.35 -5.45
N ALA A 133 -15.22 1.08 -5.78
CA ALA A 133 -16.00 0.17 -4.95
C ALA A 133 -15.35 -0.01 -3.57
N ILE A 134 -14.03 -0.21 -3.51
CA ILE A 134 -13.29 -0.34 -2.26
C ILE A 134 -13.35 0.98 -1.46
N ASN A 135 -13.10 2.13 -2.12
CA ASN A 135 -13.18 3.44 -1.50
C ASN A 135 -14.53 3.70 -0.82
N ASN A 136 -15.62 3.24 -1.44
CA ASN A 136 -16.99 3.46 -0.93
C ASN A 136 -17.34 2.57 0.26
N LYS A 137 -16.58 1.49 0.49
CA LYS A 137 -16.86 0.49 1.54
C LYS A 137 -15.87 0.54 2.71
N CYS A 138 -14.78 1.30 2.60
CA CYS A 138 -13.69 1.36 3.57
C CYS A 138 -13.41 2.82 3.94
N GLY A 139 -13.00 3.06 5.19
CA GLY A 139 -12.75 4.41 5.73
C GLY A 139 -11.27 4.80 5.84
N ILE A 140 -10.33 3.86 5.69
CA ILE A 140 -8.90 4.13 5.79
C ILE A 140 -8.30 4.63 4.47
N PRO A 141 -7.17 5.38 4.52
CA PRO A 141 -6.41 5.77 3.34
C PRO A 141 -6.02 4.59 2.46
N ILE A 142 -6.17 4.75 1.15
CA ILE A 142 -5.84 3.73 0.14
C ILE A 142 -4.66 4.21 -0.68
N PHE A 143 -3.62 3.39 -0.74
CA PHE A 143 -2.50 3.53 -1.66
C PHE A 143 -2.65 2.54 -2.81
N ILE A 144 -2.70 3.06 -4.02
CA ILE A 144 -2.70 2.25 -5.24
C ILE A 144 -1.32 1.58 -5.37
N TYR A 145 -1.28 0.27 -5.64
CA TYR A 145 -0.03 -0.40 -5.95
C TYR A 145 0.00 -0.77 -7.44
N ASN A 146 0.77 -0.01 -8.20
CA ASN A 146 0.93 -0.20 -9.63
C ASN A 146 2.24 -0.93 -9.92
N ILE A 147 2.14 -2.19 -10.32
CA ILE A 147 3.27 -3.08 -10.58
C ILE A 147 3.06 -3.88 -11.87
N PRO A 148 3.17 -3.24 -13.03
CA PRO A 148 2.85 -3.87 -14.33
C PRO A 148 3.74 -5.10 -14.65
N GLY A 149 4.95 -5.17 -14.12
CA GLY A 149 5.82 -6.34 -14.25
C GLY A 149 5.24 -7.63 -13.65
N ARG A 150 4.27 -7.53 -12.74
CA ARG A 150 3.58 -8.67 -12.11
C ARG A 150 2.09 -8.73 -12.45
N SER A 151 1.41 -7.57 -12.48
CA SER A 151 -0.04 -7.51 -12.77
C SER A 151 -0.35 -7.51 -14.27
N VAL A 152 0.66 -7.28 -15.13
CA VAL A 152 0.53 -7.08 -16.57
C VAL A 152 -0.22 -5.79 -16.96
N ILE A 153 -0.94 -5.18 -16.01
CA ILE A 153 -1.70 -3.97 -16.22
C ILE A 153 -0.94 -2.79 -15.65
N ASP A 154 -0.87 -1.73 -16.43
CA ASP A 154 -0.36 -0.43 -16.01
C ASP A 154 -1.50 0.57 -15.89
N MET A 155 -1.72 1.10 -14.68
CA MET A 155 -2.70 2.15 -14.45
C MET A 155 -2.16 3.48 -14.96
N SER A 156 -2.90 4.13 -15.86
CA SER A 156 -2.51 5.43 -16.39
C SER A 156 -2.56 6.53 -15.32
N VAL A 157 -1.76 7.59 -15.53
CA VAL A 157 -1.79 8.78 -14.65
C VAL A 157 -3.17 9.45 -14.67
N ASP A 158 -3.89 9.36 -15.80
CA ASP A 158 -5.26 9.88 -15.93
C ASP A 158 -6.26 9.11 -15.05
N THR A 159 -6.14 7.79 -15.02
CA THR A 159 -6.94 6.96 -14.12
C THR A 159 -6.63 7.26 -12.65
N MET A 160 -5.35 7.43 -12.31
CA MET A 160 -4.94 7.85 -10.96
C MET A 160 -5.52 9.22 -10.58
N ALA A 161 -5.55 10.17 -11.53
CA ALA A 161 -6.12 11.49 -11.29
C ALA A 161 -7.62 11.42 -10.97
N ARG A 162 -8.38 10.65 -11.74
CA ARG A 162 -9.80 10.39 -11.46
C ARG A 162 -10.00 9.72 -10.09
N LEU A 163 -9.15 8.76 -9.74
CA LEU A 163 -9.22 8.07 -8.44
C LEU A 163 -8.89 9.01 -7.28
N PHE A 164 -7.94 9.93 -7.46
CA PHE A 164 -7.55 10.89 -6.41
C PHE A 164 -8.66 11.88 -6.06
N GLU A 165 -9.69 12.03 -6.88
CA GLU A 165 -10.90 12.79 -6.55
C GLU A 165 -11.73 12.10 -5.45
N LEU A 166 -11.59 10.78 -5.29
CA LEU A 166 -12.28 9.99 -4.26
C LEU A 166 -11.70 10.30 -2.87
N LYS A 167 -12.54 10.06 -1.85
CA LYS A 167 -12.25 10.50 -0.47
C LYS A 167 -10.98 9.87 0.12
N ASN A 168 -10.81 8.55 -0.05
CA ASN A 168 -9.81 7.79 0.68
C ASN A 168 -8.56 7.47 -0.16
N ILE A 169 -8.52 7.82 -1.44
CA ILE A 169 -7.30 7.60 -2.26
C ILE A 169 -6.24 8.61 -1.84
N ALA A 170 -5.15 8.13 -1.27
CA ALA A 170 -4.08 8.95 -0.70
C ALA A 170 -2.84 9.06 -1.60
N GLY A 171 -2.58 8.05 -2.41
CA GLY A 171 -1.36 8.03 -3.21
C GLY A 171 -1.15 6.73 -3.98
N VAL A 172 0.08 6.55 -4.42
CA VAL A 172 0.53 5.38 -5.17
C VAL A 172 1.86 4.85 -4.64
N LYS A 173 2.03 3.52 -4.64
CA LYS A 173 3.31 2.83 -4.72
C LYS A 173 3.52 2.47 -6.18
N ASP A 174 4.42 3.16 -6.85
CA ASP A 174 4.74 2.93 -8.26
C ASP A 174 5.98 2.03 -8.38
N ALA A 175 5.79 0.87 -8.99
CA ALA A 175 6.84 -0.11 -9.27
C ALA A 175 7.01 -0.32 -10.79
N THR A 176 6.85 0.74 -11.57
CA THR A 176 7.14 0.73 -13.02
C THR A 176 8.62 0.91 -13.33
N GLY A 177 9.39 1.48 -12.39
CA GLY A 177 10.77 1.91 -12.63
C GLY A 177 10.90 3.16 -13.51
N ASP A 178 9.80 3.73 -14.00
CA ASP A 178 9.81 4.91 -14.88
C ASP A 178 9.84 6.22 -14.09
N LEU A 179 11.01 6.84 -14.00
CA LEU A 179 11.22 8.14 -13.34
C LEU A 179 10.43 9.30 -13.99
N LYS A 180 10.10 9.21 -15.29
CA LYS A 180 9.31 10.25 -15.96
C LYS A 180 7.88 10.26 -15.43
N ARG A 181 7.37 9.08 -15.10
CA ARG A 181 6.03 8.91 -14.57
C ARG A 181 5.82 9.62 -13.23
N VAL A 182 6.84 9.63 -12.41
CA VAL A 182 6.86 10.35 -11.14
C VAL A 182 6.62 11.84 -11.32
N VAL A 183 7.34 12.44 -12.28
CA VAL A 183 7.19 13.85 -12.62
C VAL A 183 5.80 14.14 -13.19
N GLN A 184 5.29 13.25 -14.06
CA GLN A 184 3.94 13.35 -14.61
C GLN A 184 2.87 13.30 -13.52
N GLN A 185 2.98 12.35 -12.59
CA GLN A 185 2.09 12.24 -11.43
C GLN A 185 2.15 13.51 -10.57
N ARG A 186 3.35 14.02 -10.26
CA ARG A 186 3.54 15.24 -9.48
C ARG A 186 2.90 16.46 -10.16
N LYS A 187 3.11 16.61 -11.47
CA LYS A 187 2.55 17.73 -12.25
C LYS A 187 1.02 17.67 -12.30
N LYS A 188 0.45 16.47 -12.48
CA LYS A 188 -1.00 16.31 -12.67
C LYS A 188 -1.79 16.25 -11.36
N LEU A 189 -1.26 15.61 -10.33
CA LEU A 189 -1.95 15.30 -9.07
C LEU A 189 -1.54 16.22 -7.92
N GLY A 190 -0.43 16.96 -8.07
CA GLY A 190 0.04 17.89 -7.06
C GLY A 190 0.77 17.24 -5.88
N LYS A 191 1.10 18.06 -4.87
CA LYS A 191 1.93 17.64 -3.73
C LYS A 191 1.18 16.74 -2.74
N ASN A 192 -0.13 16.82 -2.69
CA ASN A 192 -0.95 16.04 -1.75
C ASN A 192 -1.11 14.58 -2.17
N PHE A 193 -0.86 14.23 -3.43
CA PHE A 193 -0.80 12.84 -3.88
C PHE A 193 0.52 12.24 -3.47
N ILE A 194 0.47 11.29 -2.54
CA ILE A 194 1.66 10.66 -1.97
C ILE A 194 2.21 9.62 -2.95
N GLN A 195 3.50 9.70 -3.21
CA GLN A 195 4.17 8.76 -4.11
C GLN A 195 5.22 7.97 -3.33
N PHE A 196 5.14 6.64 -3.42
CA PHE A 196 6.18 5.71 -3.00
C PHE A 196 6.77 5.03 -4.23
N THR A 197 8.08 4.77 -4.24
CA THR A 197 8.65 3.81 -5.18
C THR A 197 8.53 2.40 -4.64
N GLY A 198 8.32 1.43 -5.53
CA GLY A 198 8.38 0.01 -5.20
C GLY A 198 9.71 -0.65 -5.56
N GLU A 199 10.71 0.15 -5.99
CA GLU A 199 12.01 -0.31 -6.47
C GLU A 199 13.14 0.30 -5.63
N ASP A 200 13.85 -0.52 -4.88
CA ASP A 200 14.94 -0.09 -4.01
C ASP A 200 16.11 0.51 -4.80
N SER A 201 16.41 -0.09 -5.96
CA SER A 201 17.53 0.31 -6.82
C SER A 201 17.44 1.75 -7.33
N ASN A 202 16.23 2.30 -7.45
CA ASN A 202 16.01 3.67 -7.93
C ASN A 202 15.46 4.62 -6.87
N ALA A 203 15.42 4.19 -5.60
CA ALA A 203 14.82 4.97 -4.51
C ALA A 203 15.49 6.34 -4.34
N LEU A 204 16.83 6.43 -4.52
CA LEU A 204 17.56 7.70 -4.47
C LEU A 204 17.14 8.63 -5.60
N GLU A 205 17.07 8.13 -6.83
CA GLU A 205 16.71 8.93 -8.01
C GLU A 205 15.26 9.41 -7.91
N PHE A 206 14.36 8.57 -7.44
CA PHE A 206 12.99 8.95 -7.12
C PHE A 206 12.97 10.10 -6.10
N LYS A 207 13.75 10.00 -5.04
CA LYS A 207 13.83 11.04 -4.03
C LYS A 207 14.38 12.37 -4.58
N LEU A 208 15.37 12.32 -5.45
CA LEU A 208 15.94 13.50 -6.10
C LEU A 208 14.98 14.19 -7.07
N LYS A 209 13.98 13.48 -7.60
CA LYS A 209 12.90 14.05 -8.41
C LYS A 209 11.77 14.69 -7.57
N GLU A 210 12.04 15.06 -6.31
CA GLU A 210 11.11 15.71 -5.38
C GLU A 210 9.95 14.86 -4.88
N ILE A 211 10.06 13.53 -4.88
CA ILE A 211 9.00 12.67 -4.39
C ILE A 211 9.01 12.60 -2.86
N GLY A 212 10.18 12.77 -2.25
CA GLY A 212 10.34 12.85 -0.80
C GLY A 212 10.09 11.55 -0.03
N ARG A 213 9.87 10.41 -0.71
CA ARG A 213 9.51 9.13 -0.06
C ARG A 213 10.03 7.93 -0.83
N ALA A 214 10.52 6.95 -0.11
CA ALA A 214 10.91 5.66 -0.63
C ALA A 214 10.14 4.56 0.13
N HIS A 215 9.76 3.53 -0.59
CA HIS A 215 9.29 2.27 -0.04
C HIS A 215 10.38 1.23 -0.29
N VAL A 216 11.00 0.77 0.75
CA VAL A 216 12.03 -0.27 0.71
C VAL A 216 11.49 -1.56 1.29
#